data_f2b24aa95d22d1d79815176f3afdc0ad
#
_entry.id   f2b24aa95d22d1d79815176f3afdc0ad
#
_cell.length_a   1.000
_cell.length_b   1.000
_cell.length_c   1.000
_cell.angle_alpha   90.00
_cell.angle_beta   90.00
_cell.angle_gamma   90.00
#
_symmetry.space_group_name_H-M   'P 1'
#
loop_
_entity.id
_entity.type
_entity.pdbx_description
1 polymer ?
#
loop_
_entity_poly.entity_id
_entity_poly.type
_entity_poly.pdbx_seq_one_letter_code
_entity_poly.pdbx_strand_id
1 'polypeptide(L)'
;MIEMEVIKTEIEGVVIIEPRIFKDERGYFYESFSQREFEEKVCRTTFVQDNQSKSSYGVLRGLHFQKPPHCQSKLVRCIKGAVLDVAVDIRKGSPTFGKYVAVELTEENHRQFFVPRGFAHGFAVLTEEAVFQYKCDNFYCKESEGAIAWNDPQLAIDWKIPADRVLLSEKDRLNKNIDEAEYLFDYHEKLY
;
A
#
# COMPACT_ATOMS: atom_id res chain seq x y z
N MET A 1 -4.95 -6.59 26.78
CA MET A 1 -4.21 -6.08 25.61
C MET A 1 -5.23 -5.66 24.57
N ILE A 2 -4.99 -4.54 23.88
CA ILE A 2 -5.79 -4.12 22.73
C ILE A 2 -5.28 -4.98 21.57
N GLU A 3 -6.08 -5.93 21.13
CA GLU A 3 -5.63 -6.95 20.18
C GLU A 3 -6.05 -6.58 18.76
N MET A 4 -5.09 -6.54 17.81
CA MET A 4 -5.36 -6.42 16.39
C MET A 4 -5.55 -7.79 15.75
N GLU A 5 -6.45 -7.90 14.79
CA GLU A 5 -6.60 -9.08 13.93
C GLU A 5 -5.73 -8.91 12.68
N VAL A 6 -4.99 -9.97 12.31
CA VAL A 6 -4.17 -10.00 11.10
C VAL A 6 -4.75 -11.01 10.13
N ILE A 7 -5.24 -10.53 9.01
CA ILE A 7 -5.85 -11.32 7.95
C ILE A 7 -4.81 -11.52 6.84
N LYS A 8 -4.41 -12.77 6.62
CA LYS A 8 -3.51 -13.14 5.52
C LYS A 8 -4.24 -13.05 4.19
N THR A 9 -3.54 -12.56 3.19
CA THR A 9 -4.04 -12.52 1.81
C THR A 9 -3.51 -13.71 0.99
N GLU A 10 -3.90 -13.78 -0.28
CA GLU A 10 -3.43 -14.79 -1.23
C GLU A 10 -1.94 -14.64 -1.58
N ILE A 11 -1.35 -13.48 -1.30
CA ILE A 11 0.05 -13.17 -1.57
C ILE A 11 0.81 -13.11 -0.25
N GLU A 12 1.79 -13.99 -0.10
CA GLU A 12 2.59 -14.09 1.13
C GLU A 12 3.27 -12.77 1.48
N GLY A 13 3.15 -12.39 2.76
CA GLY A 13 3.70 -11.16 3.32
C GLY A 13 2.76 -9.95 3.25
N VAL A 14 1.79 -9.96 2.34
CA VAL A 14 0.76 -8.92 2.25
C VAL A 14 -0.38 -9.26 3.21
N VAL A 15 -0.69 -8.35 4.14
CA VAL A 15 -1.75 -8.61 5.14
C VAL A 15 -2.66 -7.40 5.34
N ILE A 16 -3.90 -7.70 5.73
CA ILE A 16 -4.88 -6.71 6.19
C ILE A 16 -4.88 -6.76 7.72
N ILE A 17 -4.91 -5.60 8.35
CA ILE A 17 -4.98 -5.48 9.80
C ILE A 17 -6.29 -4.82 10.17
N GLU A 18 -7.07 -5.48 11.02
CA GLU A 18 -8.29 -4.94 11.61
C GLU A 18 -8.04 -4.60 13.08
N PRO A 19 -8.01 -3.28 13.44
CA PRO A 19 -7.83 -2.88 14.82
C PRO A 19 -9.10 -3.14 15.62
N ARG A 20 -8.94 -3.41 16.92
CA ARG A 20 -10.07 -3.47 17.84
C ARG A 20 -10.58 -2.07 18.16
N ILE A 21 -11.82 -1.78 17.78
CA ILE A 21 -12.45 -0.47 17.99
C ILE A 21 -13.31 -0.49 19.27
N PHE A 22 -13.11 0.51 20.14
CA PHE A 22 -13.91 0.76 21.33
C PHE A 22 -14.81 1.97 21.06
N LYS A 23 -16.13 1.77 21.05
CA LYS A 23 -17.13 2.81 20.78
C LYS A 23 -17.94 3.10 22.03
N ASP A 24 -18.22 4.39 22.27
CA ASP A 24 -19.17 4.87 23.27
C ASP A 24 -19.88 6.14 22.76
N GLU A 25 -20.68 6.81 23.62
CA GLU A 25 -21.42 8.04 23.28
C GLU A 25 -20.53 9.22 22.87
N ARG A 26 -19.24 9.20 23.20
CA ARG A 26 -18.25 10.25 22.85
C ARG A 26 -17.59 10.02 21.49
N GLY A 27 -17.76 8.84 20.88
CA GLY A 27 -17.12 8.44 19.63
C GLY A 27 -16.42 7.10 19.73
N TYR A 28 -15.18 7.01 19.27
CA TYR A 28 -14.42 5.77 19.29
C TYR A 28 -12.95 5.99 19.70
N PHE A 29 -12.36 4.93 20.20
CA PHE A 29 -10.92 4.84 20.47
C PHE A 29 -10.39 3.50 19.94
N TYR A 30 -9.20 3.50 19.37
CA TYR A 30 -8.43 2.29 19.08
C TYR A 30 -6.94 2.58 19.06
N GLU A 31 -6.11 1.57 19.34
CA GLU A 31 -4.68 1.63 19.12
C GLU A 31 -4.41 1.43 17.64
N SER A 32 -4.01 2.50 16.97
CA SER A 32 -3.80 2.48 15.51
C SER A 32 -2.46 1.86 15.11
N PHE A 33 -1.52 1.72 16.04
CA PHE A 33 -0.25 1.04 15.83
C PHE A 33 0.40 0.68 17.17
N SER A 34 0.95 -0.53 17.23
CA SER A 34 1.82 -1.01 18.31
C SER A 34 3.01 -1.74 17.69
N GLN A 35 4.21 -1.21 17.87
CA GLN A 35 5.45 -1.82 17.36
C GLN A 35 5.61 -3.27 17.83
N ARG A 36 5.38 -3.51 19.12
CA ARG A 36 5.47 -4.85 19.71
C ARG A 36 4.50 -5.83 19.05
N GLU A 37 3.22 -5.46 18.93
CA GLU A 37 2.19 -6.33 18.39
C GLU A 37 2.38 -6.57 16.89
N PHE A 38 2.84 -5.55 16.16
CA PHE A 38 3.18 -5.66 14.76
C PHE A 38 4.35 -6.64 14.52
N GLU A 39 5.41 -6.56 15.33
CA GLU A 39 6.55 -7.49 15.23
C GLU A 39 6.19 -8.92 15.60
N GLU A 40 5.30 -9.10 16.57
CA GLU A 40 4.82 -10.43 16.97
C GLU A 40 3.93 -11.10 15.92
N LYS A 41 3.08 -10.32 15.23
CA LYS A 41 2.01 -10.86 14.38
C LYS A 41 2.24 -10.72 12.87
N VAL A 42 3.07 -9.77 12.45
CA VAL A 42 3.29 -9.47 11.03
C VAL A 42 4.74 -9.73 10.62
N CYS A 43 5.65 -8.83 10.98
CA CYS A 43 7.08 -9.00 10.70
C CYS A 43 7.93 -8.05 11.54
N ARG A 44 9.21 -8.39 11.68
CA ARG A 44 10.18 -7.52 12.35
C ARG A 44 10.60 -6.41 11.41
N THR A 45 10.13 -5.22 11.65
CA THR A 45 10.58 -3.98 10.99
C THR A 45 10.28 -2.78 11.89
N THR A 46 11.01 -1.69 11.71
CA THR A 46 10.80 -0.45 12.48
C THR A 46 10.36 0.65 11.53
N PHE A 47 9.19 1.24 11.77
CA PHE A 47 8.73 2.37 10.98
C PHE A 47 9.41 3.67 11.44
N VAL A 48 9.97 4.40 10.48
CA VAL A 48 10.81 5.59 10.73
C VAL A 48 10.27 6.87 10.09
N GLN A 49 9.24 6.76 9.24
CA GLN A 49 8.65 7.89 8.52
C GLN A 49 7.14 7.73 8.43
N ASP A 50 6.40 8.81 8.71
CA ASP A 50 4.96 8.91 8.48
C ASP A 50 4.68 9.94 7.38
N ASN A 51 3.76 9.59 6.47
CA ASN A 51 3.30 10.47 5.41
C ASN A 51 1.78 10.59 5.43
N GLN A 52 1.26 11.76 5.07
CA GLN A 52 -0.17 11.98 4.92
C GLN A 52 -0.44 12.77 3.64
N SER A 53 -1.47 12.38 2.92
CA SER A 53 -1.95 13.09 1.74
C SER A 53 -3.46 13.32 1.80
N LYS A 54 -3.91 14.39 1.16
CA LYS A 54 -5.33 14.63 0.86
C LYS A 54 -5.49 14.65 -0.66
N SER A 55 -6.51 13.97 -1.16
CA SER A 55 -6.76 13.84 -2.60
C SER A 55 -8.27 13.80 -2.88
N SER A 56 -8.67 14.28 -4.06
CA SER A 56 -10.07 14.26 -4.52
C SER A 56 -10.38 12.96 -5.27
N TYR A 57 -11.68 12.73 -5.54
CA TYR A 57 -12.16 11.59 -6.33
C TYR A 57 -11.39 11.44 -7.64
N GLY A 58 -11.06 10.20 -7.96
CA GLY A 58 -10.36 9.85 -9.19
C GLY A 58 -8.84 10.00 -9.13
N VAL A 59 -8.27 10.66 -8.12
CA VAL A 59 -6.81 10.69 -7.95
C VAL A 59 -6.30 9.26 -7.73
N LEU A 60 -5.37 8.86 -8.59
CA LEU A 60 -4.63 7.62 -8.47
C LEU A 60 -3.15 7.94 -8.33
N ARG A 61 -2.51 7.36 -7.32
CA ARG A 61 -1.07 7.47 -7.06
C ARG A 61 -0.46 6.08 -7.11
N GLY A 62 0.47 5.85 -8.00
CA GLY A 62 1.11 4.54 -8.12
C GLY A 62 1.42 4.12 -9.57
N LEU A 63 1.93 2.95 -9.74
CA LEU A 63 2.38 1.98 -8.72
C LEU A 63 3.83 2.28 -8.33
N HIS A 64 4.09 2.61 -7.09
CA HIS A 64 5.42 3.09 -6.66
C HIS A 64 6.14 2.09 -5.74
N PHE A 65 7.46 2.07 -5.83
CA PHE A 65 8.35 1.37 -4.90
C PHE A 65 9.68 2.10 -4.77
N GLN A 66 10.55 1.67 -3.86
CA GLN A 66 11.95 2.10 -3.80
C GLN A 66 12.87 0.90 -3.98
N LYS A 67 13.91 1.12 -4.80
CA LYS A 67 14.98 0.14 -5.07
C LYS A 67 15.95 0.04 -3.89
N PRO A 68 16.68 -1.07 -3.72
CA PRO A 68 17.80 -1.15 -2.78
C PRO A 68 18.81 0.00 -2.96
N PRO A 69 19.42 0.49 -1.90
CA PRO A 69 19.31 0.05 -0.50
C PRO A 69 18.15 0.70 0.26
N HIS A 70 17.30 1.49 -0.39
CA HIS A 70 16.24 2.29 0.24
C HIS A 70 14.84 1.64 0.11
N CYS A 71 14.78 0.32 -0.03
CA CYS A 71 13.50 -0.40 -0.07
C CYS A 71 12.60 -0.01 1.10
N GLN A 72 11.32 0.15 0.85
CA GLN A 72 10.33 0.49 1.88
C GLN A 72 9.23 -0.55 1.92
N SER A 73 8.88 -1.03 3.11
CA SER A 73 7.54 -1.53 3.38
C SER A 73 6.65 -0.39 3.86
N LYS A 74 5.35 -0.55 3.68
CA LYS A 74 4.36 0.49 4.03
C LYS A 74 3.23 -0.12 4.83
N LEU A 75 2.82 0.58 5.89
CA LEU A 75 1.58 0.30 6.62
C LEU A 75 0.64 1.48 6.40
N VAL A 76 -0.43 1.23 5.64
CA VAL A 76 -1.30 2.28 5.12
C VAL A 76 -2.70 2.22 5.69
N ARG A 77 -3.39 3.37 5.77
CA ARG A 77 -4.79 3.48 6.19
C ARG A 77 -5.47 4.71 5.61
N CYS A 78 -6.79 4.67 5.51
CA CYS A 78 -7.62 5.82 5.18
C CYS A 78 -8.16 6.46 6.47
N ILE A 79 -7.91 7.77 6.65
CA ILE A 79 -8.35 8.55 7.82
C ILE A 79 -9.73 9.17 7.58
N LYS A 80 -9.99 9.56 6.32
CA LYS A 80 -11.26 10.15 5.89
C LYS A 80 -11.57 9.67 4.48
N GLY A 81 -12.84 9.39 4.21
CA GLY A 81 -13.29 8.90 2.92
C GLY A 81 -12.93 7.43 2.68
N ALA A 82 -12.73 7.07 1.41
CA ALA A 82 -12.43 5.71 1.00
C ALA A 82 -11.42 5.69 -0.17
N VAL A 83 -10.53 4.70 -0.14
CA VAL A 83 -9.59 4.40 -1.22
C VAL A 83 -9.60 2.92 -1.55
N LEU A 84 -9.34 2.57 -2.81
CA LEU A 84 -8.89 1.24 -3.17
C LEU A 84 -7.37 1.23 -3.11
N ASP A 85 -6.80 0.45 -2.22
CA ASP A 85 -5.36 0.30 -2.06
C ASP A 85 -4.89 -1.01 -2.70
N VAL A 86 -3.77 -0.97 -3.42
CA VAL A 86 -3.28 -2.08 -4.24
C VAL A 86 -1.81 -2.33 -4.01
N ALA A 87 -1.48 -3.60 -3.73
CA ALA A 87 -0.12 -4.12 -3.66
C ALA A 87 0.11 -5.16 -4.77
N VAL A 88 1.12 -4.94 -5.61
CA VAL A 88 1.50 -5.84 -6.72
C VAL A 88 2.81 -6.51 -6.40
N ASP A 89 2.87 -7.85 -6.49
CA ASP A 89 4.12 -8.59 -6.37
C ASP A 89 4.99 -8.37 -7.61
N ILE A 90 6.14 -7.69 -7.43
CA ILE A 90 7.09 -7.41 -8.50
C ILE A 90 8.43 -8.13 -8.31
N ARG A 91 8.41 -9.25 -7.57
CA ARG A 91 9.59 -10.09 -7.31
C ARG A 91 9.69 -11.18 -8.39
N LYS A 92 10.63 -11.06 -9.32
CA LYS A 92 10.93 -12.08 -10.34
C LYS A 92 11.22 -13.42 -9.68
N GLY A 93 10.58 -14.48 -10.18
CA GLY A 93 10.70 -15.83 -9.62
C GLY A 93 9.70 -16.14 -8.51
N SER A 94 8.94 -15.16 -8.03
CA SER A 94 7.84 -15.40 -7.10
C SER A 94 6.69 -16.20 -7.76
N PRO A 95 6.05 -17.13 -7.04
CA PRO A 95 4.86 -17.83 -7.56
C PRO A 95 3.65 -16.90 -7.76
N THR A 96 3.72 -15.69 -7.19
CA THR A 96 2.70 -14.64 -7.33
C THR A 96 3.18 -13.42 -8.11
N PHE A 97 4.29 -13.52 -8.84
CA PHE A 97 4.79 -12.43 -9.67
C PHE A 97 3.70 -11.90 -10.62
N GLY A 98 3.51 -10.59 -10.64
CA GLY A 98 2.48 -9.92 -11.44
C GLY A 98 1.05 -10.05 -10.89
N LYS A 99 0.82 -10.77 -9.79
CA LYS A 99 -0.47 -10.78 -9.09
C LYS A 99 -0.56 -9.63 -8.10
N TYR A 100 -1.77 -9.22 -7.78
CA TYR A 100 -2.01 -8.13 -6.84
C TYR A 100 -3.08 -8.48 -5.82
N VAL A 101 -3.04 -7.78 -4.69
CA VAL A 101 -4.13 -7.70 -3.70
C VAL A 101 -4.67 -6.28 -3.74
N ALA A 102 -6.00 -6.15 -3.81
CA ALA A 102 -6.71 -4.89 -3.73
C ALA A 102 -7.64 -4.88 -2.52
N VAL A 103 -7.56 -3.82 -1.71
CA VAL A 103 -8.34 -3.69 -0.47
C VAL A 103 -8.96 -2.31 -0.39
N GLU A 104 -10.25 -2.25 -0.09
CA GLU A 104 -10.90 -1.00 0.21
C GLU A 104 -10.62 -0.60 1.66
N LEU A 105 -9.99 0.56 1.83
CA LEU A 105 -9.69 1.19 3.12
C LEU A 105 -10.58 2.41 3.29
N THR A 106 -11.33 2.45 4.39
CA THR A 106 -12.28 3.55 4.65
C THR A 106 -12.15 4.09 6.07
N GLU A 107 -12.68 5.29 6.29
CA GLU A 107 -12.79 5.87 7.62
C GLU A 107 -13.69 5.06 8.55
N GLU A 108 -14.63 4.26 8.01
CA GLU A 108 -15.56 3.45 8.80
C GLU A 108 -14.98 2.07 9.15
N ASN A 109 -14.23 1.43 8.23
CA ASN A 109 -13.70 0.09 8.47
C ASN A 109 -12.40 0.12 9.27
N HIS A 110 -11.70 1.25 9.33
CA HIS A 110 -10.43 1.46 10.02
C HIS A 110 -9.33 0.44 9.67
N ARG A 111 -9.51 -0.31 8.58
CA ARG A 111 -8.54 -1.30 8.11
C ARG A 111 -7.22 -0.64 7.80
N GLN A 112 -6.17 -1.39 8.05
CA GLN A 112 -4.83 -1.05 7.60
C GLN A 112 -4.33 -2.14 6.66
N PHE A 113 -3.46 -1.77 5.74
CA PHE A 113 -2.91 -2.68 4.77
C PHE A 113 -1.39 -2.63 4.83
N PHE A 114 -0.76 -3.79 5.01
CA PHE A 114 0.69 -3.90 5.01
C PHE A 114 1.18 -4.38 3.66
N VAL A 115 2.00 -3.55 3.03
CA VAL A 115 2.68 -3.80 1.76
C VAL A 115 4.16 -4.01 2.04
N PRO A 116 4.70 -5.24 1.91
CA PRO A 116 6.11 -5.52 2.20
C PRO A 116 7.07 -4.92 1.17
N ARG A 117 8.36 -4.94 1.47
CA ARG A 117 9.41 -4.66 0.49
C ARG A 117 9.32 -5.67 -0.66
N GLY A 118 9.67 -5.24 -1.88
CA GLY A 118 9.56 -6.10 -3.07
C GLY A 118 8.21 -6.01 -3.78
N PHE A 119 7.34 -5.09 -3.34
CA PHE A 119 6.03 -4.84 -3.92
C PHE A 119 5.93 -3.43 -4.49
N ALA A 120 5.18 -3.27 -5.58
CA ALA A 120 4.72 -1.97 -6.05
C ALA A 120 3.38 -1.65 -5.39
N HIS A 121 3.19 -0.38 -5.01
CA HIS A 121 2.05 0.09 -4.23
C HIS A 121 1.38 1.28 -4.88
N GLY A 122 0.07 1.31 -4.86
CA GLY A 122 -0.72 2.45 -5.32
C GLY A 122 -2.11 2.45 -4.72
N PHE A 123 -2.79 3.59 -4.82
CA PHE A 123 -4.18 3.70 -4.40
C PHE A 123 -4.99 4.62 -5.29
N ALA A 124 -6.29 4.39 -5.34
CA ALA A 124 -7.26 5.22 -6.04
C ALA A 124 -8.33 5.74 -5.07
N VAL A 125 -8.68 7.02 -5.18
CA VAL A 125 -9.67 7.68 -4.31
C VAL A 125 -11.08 7.42 -4.82
N LEU A 126 -11.92 6.79 -3.99
CA LEU A 126 -13.29 6.35 -4.34
C LEU A 126 -14.38 7.33 -3.90
N THR A 127 -14.08 8.25 -2.98
CA THR A 127 -15.02 9.26 -2.45
C THR A 127 -14.69 10.66 -2.94
N GLU A 128 -15.53 11.65 -2.66
CA GLU A 128 -15.31 13.04 -3.06
C GLU A 128 -13.92 13.54 -2.64
N GLU A 129 -13.48 13.16 -1.44
CA GLU A 129 -12.11 13.35 -0.95
C GLU A 129 -11.67 12.18 -0.07
N ALA A 130 -10.38 11.95 0.00
CA ALA A 130 -9.79 11.04 0.98
C ALA A 130 -8.55 11.64 1.64
N VAL A 131 -8.40 11.37 2.94
CA VAL A 131 -7.16 11.61 3.69
C VAL A 131 -6.52 10.25 3.95
N PHE A 132 -5.33 10.06 3.40
CA PHE A 132 -4.60 8.82 3.40
C PHE A 132 -3.28 8.96 4.14
N GLN A 133 -2.99 8.06 5.06
CA GLN A 133 -1.79 8.06 5.88
C GLN A 133 -1.06 6.73 5.77
N TYR A 134 0.28 6.78 5.77
CA TYR A 134 1.10 5.56 5.77
C TYR A 134 2.44 5.75 6.47
N LYS A 135 2.86 4.68 7.14
CA LYS A 135 4.18 4.52 7.74
C LYS A 135 5.11 3.84 6.75
N CYS A 136 6.38 4.24 6.74
CA CYS A 136 7.45 3.60 5.98
C CYS A 136 8.56 3.13 6.93
N ASP A 137 9.15 1.98 6.63
CA ASP A 137 10.25 1.40 7.42
C ASP A 137 11.64 1.81 6.92
N ASN A 138 11.71 2.72 5.96
CA ASN A 138 12.95 3.36 5.51
C ASN A 138 12.65 4.77 5.04
N PHE A 139 13.69 5.62 4.94
CA PHE A 139 13.55 7.00 4.48
C PHE A 139 13.35 7.08 2.97
N TYR A 140 12.64 8.11 2.55
CA TYR A 140 12.49 8.41 1.13
C TYR A 140 13.84 8.80 0.51
N CYS A 141 14.12 8.20 -0.66
CA CYS A 141 15.29 8.50 -1.49
C CYS A 141 14.86 8.61 -2.95
N LYS A 142 14.96 9.80 -3.52
CA LYS A 142 14.50 10.08 -4.89
C LYS A 142 15.22 9.21 -5.95
N GLU A 143 16.49 8.96 -5.76
CA GLU A 143 17.33 8.16 -6.68
C GLU A 143 16.95 6.68 -6.68
N SER A 144 16.30 6.24 -5.62
CA SER A 144 15.82 4.86 -5.47
C SER A 144 14.37 4.65 -5.91
N GLU A 145 13.68 5.71 -6.35
CA GLU A 145 12.31 5.55 -6.84
C GLU A 145 12.25 4.60 -8.04
N GLY A 146 11.21 3.79 -8.05
CA GLY A 146 10.78 2.97 -9.16
C GLY A 146 9.26 2.99 -9.25
N ALA A 147 8.75 2.76 -10.44
CA ALA A 147 7.31 2.74 -10.67
C ALA A 147 6.92 1.85 -11.85
N ILE A 148 5.66 1.41 -11.84
CA ILE A 148 5.01 0.64 -12.91
C ILE A 148 3.72 1.35 -13.29
N ALA A 149 3.34 1.23 -14.56
CA ALA A 149 2.12 1.83 -15.08
C ALA A 149 0.89 1.31 -14.35
N TRP A 150 0.02 2.22 -13.90
CA TRP A 150 -1.23 1.89 -13.21
C TRP A 150 -2.21 1.08 -14.06
N ASN A 151 -2.16 1.27 -15.38
CA ASN A 151 -3.02 0.65 -16.38
C ASN A 151 -2.31 -0.45 -17.19
N ASP A 152 -1.28 -1.04 -16.63
CA ASP A 152 -0.58 -2.17 -17.25
C ASP A 152 -1.56 -3.29 -17.60
N PRO A 153 -1.66 -3.68 -18.89
CA PRO A 153 -2.61 -4.70 -19.34
C PRO A 153 -2.30 -6.10 -18.80
N GLN A 154 -1.05 -6.39 -18.43
CA GLN A 154 -0.68 -7.67 -17.80
C GLN A 154 -1.18 -7.75 -16.36
N LEU A 155 -1.14 -6.64 -15.63
CA LEU A 155 -1.65 -6.55 -14.27
C LEU A 155 -3.17 -6.50 -14.23
N ALA A 156 -3.80 -5.86 -15.23
CA ALA A 156 -5.25 -5.75 -15.41
C ALA A 156 -5.99 -5.35 -14.12
N ILE A 157 -5.46 -4.37 -13.37
CA ILE A 157 -6.00 -3.94 -12.07
C ILE A 157 -7.34 -3.24 -12.28
N ASP A 158 -8.38 -3.74 -11.61
CA ASP A 158 -9.68 -3.07 -11.54
C ASP A 158 -9.65 -2.01 -10.43
N TRP A 159 -9.37 -0.76 -10.78
CA TRP A 159 -9.27 0.36 -9.87
C TRP A 159 -10.61 0.88 -9.33
N LYS A 160 -11.74 0.32 -9.78
CA LYS A 160 -13.09 0.76 -9.39
C LYS A 160 -13.41 2.20 -9.76
N ILE A 161 -12.62 2.81 -10.63
CA ILE A 161 -12.82 4.15 -11.16
C ILE A 161 -12.85 4.05 -12.70
N PRO A 162 -13.81 4.73 -13.38
CA PRO A 162 -13.78 4.83 -14.83
C PRO A 162 -12.46 5.45 -15.32
N ALA A 163 -11.85 4.89 -16.36
CA ALA A 163 -10.54 5.31 -16.85
C ALA A 163 -10.49 6.79 -17.26
N ASP A 164 -11.59 7.35 -17.73
CA ASP A 164 -11.73 8.76 -18.08
C ASP A 164 -11.85 9.70 -16.87
N ARG A 165 -12.00 9.14 -15.67
CA ARG A 165 -12.06 9.87 -14.41
C ARG A 165 -10.76 9.80 -13.59
N VAL A 166 -9.78 9.03 -14.06
CA VAL A 166 -8.50 8.89 -13.36
C VAL A 166 -7.68 10.16 -13.48
N LEU A 167 -7.24 10.68 -12.33
CA LEU A 167 -6.38 11.85 -12.20
C LEU A 167 -4.98 11.42 -11.76
N LEU A 168 -3.99 11.61 -12.63
CA LEU A 168 -2.60 11.22 -12.41
C LEU A 168 -1.70 12.46 -12.31
N SER A 169 -0.60 12.32 -11.57
CA SER A 169 0.53 13.23 -11.71
C SER A 169 1.19 13.07 -13.10
N GLU A 170 1.92 14.09 -13.55
CA GLU A 170 2.69 13.99 -14.79
C GLU A 170 3.67 12.81 -14.78
N LYS A 171 4.30 12.57 -13.62
CA LYS A 171 5.22 11.46 -13.41
C LYS A 171 4.52 10.09 -13.60
N ASP A 172 3.34 9.90 -12.99
CA ASP A 172 2.63 8.62 -13.06
C ASP A 172 2.10 8.30 -14.46
N ARG A 173 1.92 9.31 -15.31
CA ARG A 173 1.55 9.13 -16.74
C ARG A 173 2.67 8.52 -17.58
N LEU A 174 3.92 8.65 -17.14
CA LEU A 174 5.12 8.24 -17.88
C LEU A 174 5.66 6.87 -17.45
N ASN A 175 5.03 6.23 -16.44
CA ASN A 175 5.47 4.94 -15.95
C ASN A 175 5.31 3.86 -17.03
N LYS A 176 6.29 2.95 -17.09
CA LYS A 176 6.33 1.83 -18.03
C LYS A 176 5.58 0.61 -17.49
N ASN A 177 5.19 -0.29 -18.36
CA ASN A 177 4.61 -1.57 -17.97
C ASN A 177 5.63 -2.46 -17.25
N ILE A 178 5.15 -3.50 -16.56
CA ILE A 178 6.00 -4.38 -15.75
C ILE A 178 7.10 -5.08 -16.56
N ASP A 179 6.83 -5.43 -17.81
CA ASP A 179 7.79 -6.06 -18.72
C ASP A 179 8.88 -5.10 -19.24
N GLU A 180 8.61 -3.79 -19.21
CA GLU A 180 9.54 -2.72 -19.58
C GLU A 180 10.18 -2.03 -18.35
N ALA A 181 9.87 -2.49 -17.14
CA ALA A 181 10.36 -1.88 -15.92
C ALA A 181 11.89 -1.94 -15.83
N GLU A 182 12.50 -0.81 -15.48
CA GLU A 182 13.97 -0.67 -15.36
C GLU A 182 14.54 -1.52 -14.22
N TYR A 183 13.73 -1.79 -13.21
CA TYR A 183 14.10 -2.59 -12.05
C TYR A 183 12.91 -3.40 -11.56
N LEU A 184 13.17 -4.66 -11.23
CA LEU A 184 12.27 -5.56 -10.51
C LEU A 184 13.11 -6.33 -9.49
N PHE A 185 12.51 -6.65 -8.34
CA PHE A 185 13.20 -7.41 -7.30
C PHE A 185 13.43 -8.87 -7.71
N ASP A 186 14.40 -9.53 -7.09
CA ASP A 186 14.51 -10.99 -7.12
C ASP A 186 13.76 -11.58 -5.92
N TYR A 187 13.03 -12.68 -6.13
CA TYR A 187 12.26 -13.33 -5.07
C TYR A 187 13.12 -13.84 -3.92
N HIS A 188 14.36 -14.24 -4.23
CA HIS A 188 15.33 -14.75 -3.25
C HIS A 188 16.20 -13.66 -2.63
N GLU A 189 16.03 -12.40 -3.04
CA GLU A 189 16.75 -11.29 -2.47
C GLU A 189 16.32 -11.04 -1.02
N LYS A 190 17.31 -10.89 -0.13
CA LYS A 190 17.07 -10.57 1.26
C LYS A 190 16.81 -9.07 1.41
N LEU A 191 15.55 -8.70 1.57
CA LEU A 191 15.09 -7.30 1.61
C LEU A 191 15.02 -6.69 3.02
N TYR A 192 15.13 -7.53 4.09
CA TYR A 192 15.10 -7.12 5.51
C TYR A 192 16.37 -7.51 6.23
#